data_f231a39f758264beb0a8bdfa65405192
#
_entry.id   f231a39f758264beb0a8bdfa65405192
#
_cell.length_a   1.000
_cell.length_b   1.000
_cell.length_c   1.000
_cell.angle_alpha   90.00
_cell.angle_beta   90.00
_cell.angle_gamma   90.00
#
_symmetry.space_group_name_H-M   'P 1'
#
loop_
_entity.id
_entity.type
_entity.pdbx_description
1 polymer ?
#
loop_
_entity_poly.entity_id
_entity_poly.type
_entity_poly.pdbx_seq_one_letter_code
_entity_poly.pdbx_strand_id
1 'polypeptide(L)'
;MTREERSDYPYKAVREVLVNALIHRNYQILGSEIHVEVFDDRLEITSPGGMMNGRRVQDMDIRHIPSMRRNQVISDVFSRLGFMERRGSGIDRILNSYVEAAQKPTFYSDSDFFIVTLPNRSVATPAQVSICLLYTSDAADDLTRV
;
A
#
# COMPACT_ATOMS: atom_id res chain seq x y z
N MET A 1 12.47 30.51 -10.83
CA MET A 1 12.06 29.61 -9.74
C MET A 1 11.21 28.49 -10.34
N THR A 2 11.79 27.33 -10.53
CA THR A 2 11.05 26.13 -10.88
C THR A 2 10.32 25.65 -9.62
N ARG A 3 9.01 25.69 -9.65
CA ARG A 3 8.17 25.10 -8.62
C ARG A 3 8.33 23.58 -8.74
N GLU A 4 9.06 22.96 -7.81
CA GLU A 4 9.06 21.51 -7.71
C GLU A 4 7.67 21.08 -7.24
N GLU A 5 6.85 20.61 -8.17
CA GLU A 5 5.59 19.97 -7.83
C GLU A 5 5.88 18.61 -7.21
N ARG A 6 5.83 18.56 -5.89
CA ARG A 6 5.90 17.31 -5.15
C ARG A 6 4.57 16.61 -5.29
N SER A 7 4.56 15.44 -5.90
CA SER A 7 3.33 14.63 -6.02
C SER A 7 2.81 14.22 -4.64
N ASP A 8 1.50 14.11 -4.50
CA ASP A 8 0.84 13.67 -3.26
C ASP A 8 1.32 12.31 -2.81
N TYR A 9 1.61 11.44 -3.75
CA TYR A 9 2.12 10.09 -3.50
C TYR A 9 3.42 9.87 -4.29
N PRO A 10 4.48 9.28 -3.66
CA PRO A 10 5.68 8.93 -4.38
C PRO A 10 5.39 7.90 -5.47
N TYR A 11 5.76 8.18 -6.70
CA TYR A 11 5.54 7.27 -7.82
C TYR A 11 6.12 5.88 -7.58
N LYS A 12 7.33 5.81 -7.02
CA LYS A 12 7.99 4.53 -6.72
C LYS A 12 7.22 3.70 -5.69
N ALA A 13 6.66 4.35 -4.67
CA ALA A 13 5.87 3.67 -3.64
C ALA A 13 4.57 3.12 -4.23
N VAL A 14 3.83 3.92 -4.99
CA VAL A 14 2.58 3.49 -5.63
C VAL A 14 2.84 2.31 -6.56
N ARG A 15 3.85 2.40 -7.39
CA ARG A 15 4.24 1.31 -8.31
C ARG A 15 4.58 0.02 -7.56
N GLU A 16 5.41 0.10 -6.51
CA GLU A 16 5.78 -1.06 -5.70
C GLU A 16 4.55 -1.71 -5.05
N VAL A 17 3.66 -0.92 -4.49
CA VAL A 17 2.45 -1.45 -3.84
C VAL A 17 1.53 -2.13 -4.85
N LEU A 18 1.33 -1.53 -6.03
CA LEU A 18 0.50 -2.13 -7.09
C LEU A 18 1.09 -3.44 -7.62
N VAL A 19 2.39 -3.46 -7.88
CA VAL A 19 3.09 -4.67 -8.35
C VAL A 19 3.01 -5.76 -7.29
N ASN A 20 3.26 -5.43 -6.02
CA ASN A 20 3.16 -6.38 -4.91
C ASN A 20 1.73 -6.91 -4.74
N ALA A 21 0.72 -6.08 -4.89
CA ALA A 21 -0.68 -6.52 -4.84
C ALA A 21 -0.99 -7.57 -5.91
N LEU A 22 -0.50 -7.39 -7.12
CA LEU A 22 -0.69 -8.34 -8.23
C LEU A 22 0.10 -9.63 -8.03
N ILE A 23 1.34 -9.55 -7.56
CA ILE A 23 2.24 -10.70 -7.39
C ILE A 23 1.83 -11.56 -6.20
N HIS A 24 1.43 -10.93 -5.10
CA HIS A 24 1.12 -11.62 -3.85
C HIS A 24 -0.36 -11.96 -3.66
N ARG A 25 -1.22 -11.48 -4.58
CA ARG A 25 -2.64 -11.83 -4.55
C ARG A 25 -2.84 -13.34 -4.49
N ASN A 26 -3.78 -13.80 -3.67
CA ASN A 26 -4.23 -15.17 -3.70
C ASN A 26 -5.32 -15.34 -4.77
N TYR A 27 -4.95 -15.85 -5.94
CA TYR A 27 -5.85 -16.05 -7.07
C TYR A 27 -6.83 -17.22 -6.89
N GLN A 28 -6.67 -18.01 -5.84
CA GLN A 28 -7.62 -19.08 -5.48
C GLN A 28 -8.85 -18.53 -4.77
N ILE A 29 -8.78 -17.31 -4.23
CA ILE A 29 -9.94 -16.64 -3.65
C ILE A 29 -10.78 -16.07 -4.79
N LEU A 30 -11.91 -16.74 -5.07
CA LEU A 30 -12.85 -16.33 -6.10
C LEU A 30 -13.78 -15.24 -5.58
N GLY A 31 -14.20 -14.35 -6.48
CA GLY A 31 -15.15 -13.29 -6.15
C GLY A 31 -14.56 -12.12 -5.37
N SER A 32 -13.25 -12.06 -5.21
CA SER A 32 -12.57 -10.94 -4.59
C SER A 32 -11.61 -10.28 -5.57
N GLU A 33 -11.41 -8.99 -5.43
CA GLU A 33 -10.62 -8.16 -6.34
C GLU A 33 -9.56 -7.38 -5.56
N ILE A 34 -8.55 -6.89 -6.29
CA ILE A 34 -7.66 -5.86 -5.75
C ILE A 34 -8.42 -4.53 -5.78
N HIS A 35 -8.52 -3.89 -4.61
CA HIS A 35 -9.16 -2.59 -4.48
C HIS A 35 -8.11 -1.50 -4.32
N VAL A 36 -8.27 -0.42 -5.07
CA VAL A 36 -7.49 0.81 -4.92
C VAL A 36 -8.45 1.92 -4.55
N GLU A 37 -8.33 2.45 -3.35
CA GLU A 37 -9.20 3.50 -2.82
C GLU A 37 -8.40 4.75 -2.53
N VAL A 38 -8.83 5.86 -3.10
CA VAL A 38 -8.18 7.16 -2.93
C VAL A 38 -9.05 8.02 -2.02
N PHE A 39 -8.52 8.36 -0.86
CA PHE A 39 -9.13 9.29 0.09
C PHE A 39 -8.39 10.63 0.04
N ASP A 40 -8.92 11.64 0.71
CA ASP A 40 -8.29 12.96 0.76
C ASP A 40 -6.90 12.92 1.42
N ASP A 41 -6.72 12.05 2.41
CA ASP A 41 -5.52 11.96 3.25
C ASP A 41 -4.64 10.74 2.97
N ARG A 42 -5.12 9.79 2.16
CA ARG A 42 -4.40 8.52 1.94
C ARG A 42 -4.86 7.78 0.69
N LEU A 43 -4.03 6.86 0.26
CA LEU A 43 -4.31 5.84 -0.74
C LEU A 43 -4.26 4.48 -0.06
N GLU A 44 -5.29 3.67 -0.20
CA GLU A 44 -5.33 2.29 0.31
C GLU A 44 -5.37 1.30 -0.85
N ILE A 45 -4.55 0.28 -0.77
CA ILE A 45 -4.53 -0.83 -1.73
C ILE A 45 -4.74 -2.12 -0.96
N THR A 46 -5.84 -2.80 -1.25
CA THR A 46 -6.24 -4.06 -0.62
C THR A 46 -6.10 -5.19 -1.63
N SER A 47 -5.38 -6.23 -1.26
CA SER A 47 -5.19 -7.43 -2.08
C SER A 47 -5.74 -8.66 -1.37
N PRO A 48 -6.48 -9.55 -2.06
CA PRO A 48 -6.96 -10.79 -1.47
C PRO A 48 -5.82 -11.73 -1.07
N GLY A 49 -5.92 -12.31 0.11
CA GLY A 49 -4.97 -13.25 0.67
C GLY A 49 -4.02 -12.62 1.67
N GLY A 50 -3.89 -13.27 2.82
CA GLY A 50 -2.92 -12.89 3.84
C GLY A 50 -1.49 -13.33 3.48
N MET A 51 -0.59 -13.21 4.44
CA MET A 51 0.79 -13.67 4.27
C MET A 51 0.86 -15.21 4.19
N MET A 52 1.71 -15.72 3.32
CA MET A 52 1.86 -17.17 3.09
C MET A 52 2.30 -17.95 4.33
N ASN A 53 3.01 -17.31 5.27
CA ASN A 53 3.46 -17.93 6.50
C ASN A 53 2.36 -17.98 7.60
N GLY A 54 1.14 -17.51 7.31
CA GLY A 54 0.03 -17.46 8.26
C GLY A 54 0.18 -16.42 9.36
N ARG A 55 1.24 -15.60 9.33
CA ARG A 55 1.48 -14.53 10.30
C ARG A 55 0.87 -13.23 9.83
N ARG A 56 0.64 -12.31 10.75
CA ARG A 56 0.15 -10.96 10.45
C ARG A 56 1.36 -10.03 10.26
N VAL A 57 1.35 -9.24 9.19
CA VAL A 57 2.45 -8.33 8.87
C VAL A 57 2.69 -7.31 9.99
N GLN A 58 1.64 -6.84 10.65
CA GLN A 58 1.72 -5.88 11.76
C GLN A 58 2.39 -6.46 13.01
N ASP A 59 2.49 -7.77 13.13
CA ASP A 59 3.17 -8.46 14.23
C ASP A 59 4.63 -8.81 13.91
N MET A 60 5.11 -8.43 12.73
CA MET A 60 6.45 -8.72 12.25
C MET A 60 7.30 -7.45 12.20
N ASP A 61 8.63 -7.61 12.27
CA ASP A 61 9.52 -6.51 11.93
C ASP A 61 9.44 -6.23 10.42
N ILE A 62 8.86 -5.08 10.09
CA ILE A 62 8.58 -4.69 8.71
C ILE A 62 9.83 -4.64 7.82
N ARG A 63 11.01 -4.41 8.40
CA ARG A 63 12.27 -4.39 7.67
C ARG A 63 12.89 -5.77 7.42
N HIS A 64 12.38 -6.80 8.10
CA HIS A 64 12.90 -8.16 8.05
C HIS A 64 11.84 -9.17 7.61
N ILE A 65 10.90 -8.75 6.77
CA ILE A 65 9.89 -9.64 6.21
C ILE A 65 10.55 -10.50 5.13
N PRO A 66 10.50 -11.83 5.26
CA PRO A 66 11.06 -12.72 4.25
C PRO A 66 10.31 -12.57 2.93
N SER A 67 11.06 -12.55 1.83
CA SER A 67 10.48 -12.53 0.50
C SER A 67 9.87 -13.90 0.18
N MET A 68 8.54 -13.95 0.16
CA MET A 68 7.78 -15.15 -0.20
C MET A 68 6.93 -14.84 -1.42
N ARG A 69 7.18 -15.55 -2.51
CA ARG A 69 6.50 -15.31 -3.79
C ARG A 69 5.38 -16.33 -3.98
N ARG A 70 4.14 -15.87 -3.82
CA ARG A 70 2.96 -16.72 -4.06
C ARG A 70 2.79 -17.07 -5.54
N ASN A 71 2.97 -16.07 -6.41
CA ASN A 71 2.77 -16.21 -7.86
C ASN A 71 4.10 -15.98 -8.58
N GLN A 72 4.95 -17.00 -8.60
CA GLN A 72 6.30 -16.89 -9.11
C GLN A 72 6.34 -16.56 -10.61
N VAL A 73 5.44 -17.10 -11.41
CA VAL A 73 5.37 -16.84 -12.85
C VAL A 73 5.07 -15.37 -13.12
N ILE A 74 4.09 -14.80 -12.42
CA ILE A 74 3.73 -13.37 -12.55
C ILE A 74 4.90 -12.49 -12.08
N SER A 75 5.54 -12.85 -10.99
CA SER A 75 6.73 -12.17 -10.48
C SER A 75 7.86 -12.15 -11.52
N ASP A 76 8.11 -13.26 -12.18
CA ASP A 76 9.13 -13.35 -13.22
C ASP A 76 8.80 -12.51 -14.44
N VAL A 77 7.52 -12.44 -14.86
CA VAL A 77 7.07 -11.59 -15.96
C VAL A 77 7.29 -10.12 -15.62
N PHE A 78 6.87 -9.66 -14.45
CA PHE A 78 7.06 -8.27 -14.02
C PHE A 78 8.54 -7.91 -13.91
N SER A 79 9.37 -8.85 -13.45
CA SER A 79 10.83 -8.65 -13.38
C SER A 79 11.43 -8.46 -14.78
N ARG A 80 11.02 -9.26 -15.75
CA ARG A 80 11.48 -9.15 -17.15
C ARG A 80 11.01 -7.87 -17.83
N LEU A 81 9.83 -7.38 -17.47
CA LEU A 81 9.30 -6.12 -17.98
C LEU A 81 9.92 -4.89 -17.29
N GLY A 82 10.79 -5.08 -16.31
CA GLY A 82 11.45 -3.99 -15.60
C GLY A 82 10.57 -3.29 -14.55
N PHE A 83 9.42 -3.89 -14.18
CA PHE A 83 8.53 -3.32 -13.17
C PHE A 83 8.91 -3.68 -11.73
N MET A 84 9.75 -4.67 -11.54
CA MET A 84 10.28 -5.01 -10.23
C MET A 84 11.75 -5.39 -10.30
N GLU A 85 12.47 -5.10 -9.22
CA GLU A 85 13.85 -5.49 -9.04
C GLU A 85 13.92 -6.79 -8.22
N ARG A 86 14.80 -7.70 -8.62
CA ARG A 86 15.01 -8.98 -7.93
C ARG A 86 15.73 -8.83 -6.60
N ARG A 87 16.44 -7.73 -6.39
CA ARG A 87 17.25 -7.47 -5.19
C ARG A 87 16.57 -6.46 -4.28
N GLY A 88 16.55 -6.77 -3.00
CA GLY A 88 16.01 -5.91 -1.96
C GLY A 88 14.52 -6.11 -1.73
N SER A 89 14.06 -5.61 -0.60
CA SER A 89 12.65 -5.65 -0.21
C SER A 89 11.87 -4.54 -0.88
N GLY A 90 10.73 -4.87 -1.51
CA GLY A 90 9.79 -3.85 -2.02
C GLY A 90 9.28 -2.94 -0.92
N ILE A 91 9.12 -3.49 0.29
CA ILE A 91 8.71 -2.73 1.48
C ILE A 91 9.74 -1.66 1.83
N ASP A 92 11.04 -1.98 1.77
CA ASP A 92 12.09 -0.98 2.01
C ASP A 92 12.02 0.17 1.00
N ARG A 93 11.75 -0.12 -0.26
CA ARG A 93 11.56 0.93 -1.28
C ARG A 93 10.37 1.83 -0.98
N ILE A 94 9.26 1.24 -0.53
CA ILE A 94 8.08 2.00 -0.11
C ILE A 94 8.42 2.90 1.08
N LEU A 95 9.03 2.36 2.11
CA LEU A 95 9.40 3.10 3.31
C LEU A 95 10.42 4.20 3.02
N ASN A 96 11.42 3.93 2.18
CA ASN A 96 12.44 4.90 1.79
C ASN A 96 11.85 6.08 1.00
N SER A 97 10.79 5.84 0.24
CA SER A 97 10.07 6.92 -0.48
C SER A 97 9.37 7.90 0.47
N TYR A 98 9.17 7.53 1.71
CA TYR A 98 8.51 8.33 2.75
C TYR A 98 9.45 8.80 3.87
N VAL A 99 10.76 8.67 3.70
CA VAL A 99 11.75 9.01 4.76
C VAL A 99 11.55 10.43 5.28
N GLU A 100 11.31 11.39 4.39
CA GLU A 100 11.13 12.80 4.75
C GLU A 100 9.68 13.19 5.05
N ALA A 101 8.74 12.26 4.87
CA ALA A 101 7.34 12.53 5.14
C ALA A 101 7.02 12.43 6.64
N ALA A 102 6.09 13.29 7.11
CA ALA A 102 5.66 13.29 8.51
C ALA A 102 4.92 11.99 8.88
N GLN A 103 4.11 11.47 7.94
CA GLN A 103 3.40 10.21 8.10
C GLN A 103 4.06 9.12 7.29
N LYS A 104 4.07 7.91 7.83
CA LYS A 104 4.69 6.74 7.20
C LYS A 104 3.63 5.78 6.67
N PRO A 105 3.95 5.00 5.61
CA PRO A 105 3.10 3.93 5.16
C PRO A 105 2.82 2.91 6.27
N THR A 106 1.62 2.34 6.26
CA THR A 106 1.24 1.28 7.16
C THR A 106 0.85 0.03 6.38
N PHE A 107 1.07 -1.11 7.00
CA PHE A 107 0.81 -2.44 6.44
C PHE A 107 -0.05 -3.22 7.42
N TYR A 108 -1.09 -3.84 6.89
CA TYR A 108 -2.00 -4.68 7.68
C TYR A 108 -2.29 -5.96 6.92
N SER A 109 -2.33 -7.07 7.61
CA SER A 109 -2.80 -8.33 7.03
C SER A 109 -3.57 -9.15 8.05
N ASP A 110 -4.54 -9.89 7.53
CA ASP A 110 -5.22 -10.98 8.24
C ASP A 110 -5.21 -12.23 7.36
N SER A 111 -6.08 -13.20 7.64
CA SER A 111 -6.17 -14.42 6.83
C SER A 111 -6.67 -14.17 5.41
N ASP A 112 -7.44 -13.11 5.20
CA ASP A 112 -8.21 -12.88 3.98
C ASP A 112 -7.64 -11.76 3.10
N PHE A 113 -7.01 -10.74 3.71
CA PHE A 113 -6.57 -9.54 3.00
C PHE A 113 -5.19 -9.08 3.44
N PHE A 114 -4.53 -8.41 2.51
CA PHE A 114 -3.33 -7.62 2.77
C PHE A 114 -3.60 -6.17 2.34
N ILE A 115 -3.43 -5.22 3.24
CA ILE A 115 -3.74 -3.80 3.03
C ILE A 115 -2.49 -2.95 3.20
N VAL A 116 -2.21 -2.12 2.21
CA VAL A 116 -1.15 -1.10 2.30
C VAL A 116 -1.81 0.27 2.26
N THR A 117 -1.47 1.10 3.22
CA THR A 117 -1.93 2.49 3.30
C THR A 117 -0.75 3.43 3.07
N LEU A 118 -0.85 4.24 2.02
CA LEU A 118 0.11 5.28 1.69
C LEU A 118 -0.47 6.64 2.07
N PRO A 119 0.15 7.38 3.02
CA PRO A 119 -0.31 8.71 3.36
C PRO A 119 -0.13 9.70 2.21
N ASN A 120 -1.06 10.64 2.06
CA ASN A 120 -0.88 11.77 1.17
C ASN A 120 0.15 12.74 1.79
N ARG A 121 1.26 12.98 1.08
CA ARG A 121 2.35 13.81 1.59
C ARG A 121 2.04 15.30 1.66
N SER A 122 0.97 15.72 0.98
CA SER A 122 0.54 17.12 0.93
C SER A 122 -0.44 17.49 2.03
N VAL A 123 -0.92 16.49 2.81
CA VAL A 123 -1.87 16.70 3.89
C VAL A 123 -1.14 16.99 5.20
N ALA A 124 -1.71 17.90 5.99
CA ALA A 124 -1.17 18.37 7.26
C ALA A 124 -1.06 17.27 8.33
N THR A 125 -0.31 17.55 9.38
CA THR A 125 0.05 16.64 10.47
C THR A 125 -1.16 15.97 11.16
N PRO A 126 -0.99 14.81 11.82
CA PRO A 126 -2.07 14.02 12.41
C PRO A 126 -3.01 14.80 13.36
N ALA A 127 -2.50 15.80 14.06
CA ALA A 127 -3.31 16.63 14.97
C ALA A 127 -4.34 17.51 14.24
N GLN A 128 -4.05 17.91 13.01
CA GLN A 128 -4.98 18.68 12.17
C GLN A 128 -5.93 17.75 11.39
N VAL A 129 -5.48 16.58 11.06
CA VAL A 129 -6.27 15.55 10.35
C VAL A 129 -7.39 15.02 11.23
N SER A 130 -7.21 14.91 12.56
CA SER A 130 -8.26 14.42 13.45
C SER A 130 -9.47 15.33 13.54
N ILE A 131 -9.31 16.64 13.33
CA ILE A 131 -10.43 17.60 13.27
C ILE A 131 -11.13 17.53 11.91
N CYS A 132 -10.39 17.35 10.83
CA CYS A 132 -10.94 17.18 9.48
C CYS A 132 -11.64 15.84 9.30
N LEU A 133 -11.18 14.76 9.95
CA LEU A 133 -11.79 13.43 9.88
C LEU A 133 -13.19 13.36 10.48
N LEU A 134 -13.52 14.19 11.47
CA LEU A 134 -14.87 14.29 12.01
C LEU A 134 -15.86 14.85 10.98
N TYR A 135 -15.42 15.68 10.05
CA TYR A 135 -16.24 16.20 8.96
C TYR A 135 -16.28 15.29 7.74
N THR A 136 -15.15 14.66 7.40
CA THR A 136 -15.04 13.79 6.20
C THR A 136 -15.60 12.38 6.43
N SER A 137 -15.63 11.87 7.66
CA SER A 137 -16.21 10.55 7.95
C SER A 137 -17.71 10.51 7.69
N ASP A 138 -18.46 11.58 8.00
CA ASP A 138 -19.89 11.68 7.69
C ASP A 138 -20.15 11.75 6.18
N ALA A 139 -19.33 12.48 5.44
CA ALA A 139 -19.41 12.56 3.99
C ALA A 139 -19.01 11.26 3.28
N ALA A 140 -18.00 10.55 3.79
CA ALA A 140 -17.55 9.26 3.25
C ALA A 140 -18.59 8.14 3.52
N ASP A 141 -19.24 8.14 4.68
CA ASP A 141 -20.32 7.20 5.02
C ASP A 141 -21.54 7.40 4.11
N ASP A 142 -21.88 8.63 3.77
CA ASP A 142 -22.97 8.93 2.83
C ASP A 142 -22.65 8.47 1.39
N LEU A 143 -21.38 8.52 0.97
CA LEU A 143 -20.94 8.04 -0.34
C LEU A 143 -20.89 6.52 -0.45
N THR A 144 -20.67 5.81 0.65
CA THR A 144 -20.60 4.34 0.69
C THR A 144 -21.97 3.68 0.88
N ARG A 145 -23.03 4.43 1.15
CA ARG A 145 -24.40 3.95 1.32
C ARG A 145 -25.26 3.93 0.05
N VAL A 146 -24.64 4.15 -1.08
CA VAL A 146 -25.36 4.08 -2.37
C VAL A 146 -25.49 2.66 -2.84
#